data_6eb3317f51b905a56f388685793c23e3
#
_entry.id   6eb3317f51b905a56f388685793c23e3
#
_cell.length_a   1.000
_cell.length_b   1.000
_cell.length_c   1.000
_cell.angle_alpha   90.00
_cell.angle_beta   90.00
_cell.angle_gamma   90.00
#
_symmetry.space_group_name_H-M   'P 1'
#
loop_
_entity.id
_entity.type
_entity.pdbx_description
1 polymer ?
#
loop_
_entity_poly.entity_id
_entity_poly.type
_entity_poly.pdbx_seq_one_letter_code
_entity_poly.pdbx_strand_id
1 'polypeptide(L)'
;MAIYWLGFGLGTTFYPAMLQMFMTPEGISASTTFSDHVWLHDGLDILSVALLIFVLGGVRATRTTLRAAATVAALPAIAMIYGLLMTPYWSPLFLIPGAGCFAFAVWGFVLSSRAPA
;
A
#
# COMPACT_ATOMS: atom_id res chain seq x y z
N MET A 1 0.50 11.05 -2.12
CA MET A 1 0.22 9.62 -2.42
C MET A 1 1.36 8.95 -3.15
N ALA A 2 1.76 9.39 -4.36
CA ALA A 2 2.84 8.74 -5.13
C ALA A 2 4.16 8.59 -4.35
N ILE A 3 4.62 9.63 -3.67
CA ILE A 3 5.86 9.60 -2.85
C ILE A 3 5.76 8.57 -1.73
N TYR A 4 4.61 8.44 -1.08
CA TYR A 4 4.37 7.44 -0.05
C TYR A 4 4.50 6.01 -0.60
N TRP A 5 3.84 5.72 -1.72
CA TRP A 5 3.91 4.43 -2.39
C TRP A 5 5.30 4.14 -2.95
N LEU A 6 5.98 5.16 -3.48
CA LEU A 6 7.35 5.03 -3.96
C LEU A 6 8.29 4.63 -2.80
N GLY A 7 8.21 5.32 -1.66
CA GLY A 7 9.03 5.02 -0.49
C GLY A 7 8.77 3.62 0.06
N PHE A 8 7.50 3.22 0.18
CA PHE A 8 7.13 1.90 0.66
C PHE A 8 7.56 0.80 -0.33
N GLY A 9 7.32 0.99 -1.63
CA GLY A 9 7.73 0.04 -2.66
C GLY A 9 9.24 -0.12 -2.77
N LEU A 10 10.01 0.96 -2.70
CA LEU A 10 11.48 0.89 -2.66
C LEU A 10 11.95 0.15 -1.40
N GLY A 11 11.35 0.46 -0.24
CA GLY A 11 11.69 -0.22 1.01
C GLY A 11 11.47 -1.72 0.92
N THR A 12 10.29 -2.16 0.49
CA THR A 12 9.95 -3.58 0.38
C THR A 12 10.77 -4.31 -0.68
N THR A 13 11.13 -3.63 -1.79
CA THR A 13 11.93 -4.22 -2.87
C THR A 13 13.39 -4.41 -2.49
N PHE A 14 14.03 -3.36 -1.93
CA PHE A 14 15.46 -3.36 -1.68
C PHE A 14 15.84 -3.74 -0.24
N TYR A 15 14.90 -3.66 0.68
CA TYR A 15 15.10 -4.01 2.08
C TYR A 15 13.88 -4.76 2.65
N PRO A 16 13.63 -6.00 2.20
CA PRO A 16 12.48 -6.79 2.66
C PRO A 16 12.47 -7.02 4.17
N ALA A 17 13.64 -7.02 4.83
CA ALA A 17 13.75 -7.07 6.28
C ALA A 17 13.01 -5.91 6.99
N MET A 18 12.72 -4.81 6.31
CA MET A 18 11.86 -3.74 6.83
C MET A 18 10.47 -4.25 7.19
N LEU A 19 9.95 -5.24 6.48
CA LEU A 19 8.64 -5.82 6.76
C LEU A 19 8.62 -6.59 8.08
N GLN A 20 9.75 -7.12 8.52
CA GLN A 20 9.86 -7.85 9.79
C GLN A 20 9.51 -6.97 11.00
N MET A 21 9.67 -5.64 10.90
CA MET A 21 9.25 -4.71 11.96
C MET A 21 7.72 -4.68 12.18
N PHE A 22 6.95 -5.12 11.20
CA PHE A 22 5.49 -5.21 11.26
C PHE A 22 5.00 -6.64 11.57
N MET A 23 5.90 -7.61 11.70
CA MET A 23 5.57 -9.01 11.96
C MET A 23 5.65 -9.35 13.44
N THR A 24 4.94 -10.39 13.82
CA THR A 24 5.11 -11.04 15.12
C THR A 24 6.34 -11.97 15.09
N PRO A 25 6.89 -12.41 16.25
CA PRO A 25 7.94 -13.44 16.27
C PRO A 25 7.54 -14.72 15.52
N GLU A 26 6.26 -15.09 15.56
CA GLU A 26 5.71 -16.24 14.81
C GLU A 26 5.75 -15.99 13.30
N GLY A 27 5.40 -14.77 12.88
CA GLY A 27 5.49 -14.36 11.47
C GLY A 27 6.93 -14.40 10.96
N ILE A 28 7.89 -13.90 11.74
CA ILE A 28 9.31 -13.93 11.38
C ILE A 28 9.80 -15.38 11.25
N SER A 29 9.44 -16.24 12.19
CA SER A 29 9.86 -17.67 12.16
C SER A 29 9.20 -18.47 11.04
N ALA A 30 8.01 -18.07 10.60
CA ALA A 30 7.31 -18.69 9.47
C ALA A 30 7.80 -18.16 8.10
N SER A 31 8.58 -17.07 8.10
CA SER A 31 9.16 -16.50 6.87
C SER A 31 10.13 -17.48 6.22
N THR A 32 9.97 -17.70 4.94
CA THR A 32 10.81 -18.60 4.14
C THR A 32 11.40 -17.86 2.96
N THR A 33 12.38 -18.44 2.28
CA THR A 33 12.92 -17.87 1.02
C THR A 33 11.83 -17.64 -0.03
N PHE A 34 10.79 -18.46 -0.03
CA PHE A 34 9.65 -18.28 -0.93
C PHE A 34 8.85 -17.01 -0.57
N SER A 35 8.61 -16.78 0.72
CA SER A 35 7.93 -15.55 1.15
C SER A 35 8.74 -14.30 0.81
N ASP A 36 10.07 -14.36 0.90
CA ASP A 36 10.94 -13.24 0.52
C ASP A 36 10.81 -12.91 -0.97
N HIS A 37 10.66 -13.91 -1.82
CA HIS A 37 10.39 -13.69 -3.25
C HIS A 37 9.01 -13.09 -3.49
N VAL A 38 7.99 -13.53 -2.76
CA VAL A 38 6.64 -12.93 -2.85
C VAL A 38 6.69 -11.46 -2.44
N TRP A 39 7.42 -11.12 -1.38
CA TRP A 39 7.59 -9.73 -0.95
C TRP A 39 8.33 -8.86 -1.96
N LEU A 40 9.31 -9.42 -2.67
CA LEU A 40 9.97 -8.71 -3.77
C LEU A 40 8.98 -8.38 -4.89
N HIS A 41 8.15 -9.34 -5.30
CA HIS A 41 7.12 -9.10 -6.30
C HIS A 41 6.10 -8.07 -5.84
N ASP A 42 5.63 -8.15 -4.60
CA ASP A 42 4.71 -7.18 -4.01
C ASP A 42 5.31 -5.77 -4.00
N GLY A 43 6.59 -5.64 -3.65
CA GLY A 43 7.32 -4.38 -3.71
C GLY A 43 7.37 -3.79 -5.12
N LEU A 44 7.62 -4.61 -6.14
CA LEU A 44 7.63 -4.20 -7.55
C LEU A 44 6.23 -3.78 -8.03
N ASP A 45 5.18 -4.48 -7.60
CA ASP A 45 3.80 -4.11 -7.89
C ASP A 45 3.43 -2.76 -7.28
N ILE A 46 3.83 -2.53 -6.03
CA ILE A 46 3.65 -1.24 -5.35
C ILE A 46 4.40 -0.13 -6.08
N LEU A 47 5.62 -0.36 -6.54
CA LEU A 47 6.39 0.61 -7.35
C LEU A 47 5.70 0.91 -8.67
N SER A 48 5.14 -0.10 -9.33
CA SER A 48 4.41 0.06 -10.58
C SER A 48 3.16 0.93 -10.37
N VAL A 49 2.42 0.70 -9.28
CA VAL A 49 1.28 1.53 -8.90
C VAL A 49 1.73 2.96 -8.57
N ALA A 50 2.83 3.15 -7.85
CA ALA A 50 3.37 4.47 -7.54
C ALA A 50 3.73 5.26 -8.81
N LEU A 51 4.40 4.59 -9.76
CA LEU A 51 4.77 5.16 -11.05
C LEU A 51 3.53 5.54 -11.87
N LEU A 52 2.53 4.65 -11.92
CA LEU A 52 1.27 4.93 -12.61
C LEU A 52 0.57 6.16 -12.02
N ILE A 53 0.49 6.27 -10.69
CA ILE A 53 -0.09 7.43 -10.02
C ILE A 53 0.72 8.70 -10.30
N PHE A 54 2.04 8.59 -10.37
CA PHE A 54 2.91 9.71 -10.71
C PHE A 54 2.66 10.21 -12.14
N VAL A 55 2.57 9.29 -13.09
CA VAL A 55 2.26 9.61 -14.50
C VAL A 55 0.87 10.21 -14.62
N LEU A 56 -0.13 9.62 -13.95
CA LEU A 56 -1.50 10.14 -13.94
C LEU A 56 -1.62 11.49 -13.22
N GLY A 57 -0.72 11.81 -12.30
CA GLY A 57 -0.66 13.12 -11.62
C GLY A 57 -0.32 14.27 -12.57
N GLY A 58 0.31 13.99 -13.71
CA GLY A 58 0.52 14.95 -14.81
C GLY A 58 -0.71 15.15 -15.70
N VAL A 59 -1.75 14.33 -15.53
CA VAL A 59 -3.02 14.42 -16.25
C VAL A 59 -4.01 15.24 -15.42
N ARG A 60 -4.92 15.93 -16.10
CA ARG A 60 -5.97 16.72 -15.42
C ARG A 60 -6.75 15.84 -14.45
N ALA A 61 -6.80 16.24 -13.19
CA ALA A 61 -7.52 15.51 -12.14
C ALA A 61 -9.03 15.60 -12.38
N THR A 62 -9.62 14.54 -12.88
CA THR A 62 -11.08 14.39 -13.04
C THR A 62 -11.65 13.59 -11.87
N ARG A 63 -12.98 13.64 -11.73
CA ARG A 63 -13.70 12.82 -10.76
C ARG A 63 -13.37 11.33 -10.90
N THR A 64 -13.29 10.83 -12.11
CA THR A 64 -13.00 9.42 -12.40
C THR A 64 -11.58 9.05 -12.00
N THR A 65 -10.57 9.85 -12.36
CA THR A 65 -9.18 9.57 -12.00
C THR A 65 -8.93 9.62 -10.49
N LEU A 66 -9.57 10.56 -9.79
CA LEU A 66 -9.48 10.66 -8.33
C LEU A 66 -10.17 9.47 -7.63
N ARG A 67 -11.31 9.03 -8.11
CA ARG A 67 -11.99 7.82 -7.58
C ARG A 67 -11.16 6.57 -7.81
N ALA A 68 -10.61 6.40 -9.01
CA ALA A 68 -9.73 5.28 -9.30
C ALA A 68 -8.50 5.26 -8.36
N ALA A 69 -7.83 6.40 -8.17
CA ALA A 69 -6.70 6.51 -7.26
C ALA A 69 -7.09 6.23 -5.79
N ALA A 70 -8.26 6.71 -5.36
CA ALA A 70 -8.79 6.44 -4.02
C ALA A 70 -9.10 4.96 -3.81
N THR A 71 -9.69 4.30 -4.81
CA THR A 71 -9.98 2.85 -4.77
C THR A 71 -8.68 2.05 -4.68
N VAL A 72 -7.68 2.38 -5.50
CA VAL A 72 -6.35 1.74 -5.44
C VAL A 72 -5.71 1.90 -4.07
N ALA A 73 -5.85 3.07 -3.43
CA ALA A 73 -5.35 3.28 -2.08
C ALA A 73 -6.14 2.52 -1.00
N ALA A 74 -7.42 2.26 -1.21
CA ALA A 74 -8.27 1.53 -0.25
C ALA A 74 -7.95 0.02 -0.20
N LEU A 75 -7.58 -0.58 -1.33
CA LEU A 75 -7.35 -2.03 -1.40
C LEU A 75 -6.25 -2.52 -0.44
N PRO A 76 -5.07 -1.92 -0.37
CA PRO A 76 -4.04 -2.32 0.59
C PRO A 76 -4.49 -2.13 2.05
N ALA A 77 -5.23 -1.07 2.36
CA ALA A 77 -5.75 -0.86 3.71
C ALA A 77 -6.68 -2.01 4.13
N ILE A 78 -7.56 -2.46 3.21
CA ILE A 78 -8.44 -3.61 3.45
C ILE A 78 -7.61 -4.89 3.61
N ALA A 79 -6.62 -5.12 2.74
CA ALA A 79 -5.75 -6.30 2.81
C ALA A 79 -4.97 -6.36 4.12
N MET A 80 -4.46 -5.22 4.61
CA MET A 80 -3.75 -5.14 5.90
C MET A 80 -4.66 -5.46 7.09
N ILE A 81 -5.89 -4.93 7.09
CA ILE A 81 -6.88 -5.25 8.13
C ILE A 81 -7.22 -6.75 8.08
N TYR A 82 -7.43 -7.28 6.88
CA TYR A 82 -7.71 -8.70 6.71
C TYR A 82 -6.54 -9.56 7.24
N GLY A 83 -5.32 -9.23 6.89
CA GLY A 83 -4.12 -9.94 7.37
C GLY A 83 -4.03 -9.95 8.90
N LEU A 84 -4.27 -8.81 9.55
CA LEU A 84 -4.27 -8.70 11.02
C LEU A 84 -5.35 -9.55 11.70
N LEU A 85 -6.54 -9.64 11.09
CA LEU A 85 -7.67 -10.38 11.67
C LEU A 85 -7.58 -11.90 11.43
N MET A 86 -6.99 -12.30 10.30
CA MET A 86 -7.03 -13.69 9.83
C MET A 86 -5.73 -14.46 10.06
N THR A 87 -4.64 -13.78 10.43
CA THR A 87 -3.35 -14.45 10.63
C THR A 87 -2.66 -13.97 11.91
N PRO A 88 -1.90 -14.82 12.61
CA PRO A 88 -1.14 -14.43 13.79
C PRO A 88 0.22 -13.77 13.44
N TYR A 89 0.52 -13.59 12.15
CA TYR A 89 1.85 -13.21 11.66
C TYR A 89 2.12 -11.71 11.70
N TRP A 90 1.07 -10.88 11.75
CA TRP A 90 1.21 -9.43 11.70
C TRP A 90 1.00 -8.80 13.07
N SER A 91 1.85 -7.87 13.43
CA SER A 91 1.69 -7.07 14.65
C SER A 91 0.75 -5.87 14.40
N PRO A 92 0.16 -5.27 15.45
CA PRO A 92 -0.63 -4.05 15.31
C PRO A 92 0.09 -2.89 14.63
N LEU A 93 1.42 -2.89 14.61
CA LEU A 93 2.23 -1.88 13.90
C LEU A 93 1.97 -1.89 12.39
N PHE A 94 1.47 -3.00 11.84
CA PHE A 94 1.07 -3.09 10.44
C PHE A 94 -0.10 -2.15 10.08
N LEU A 95 -0.85 -1.67 11.06
CA LEU A 95 -1.86 -0.64 10.85
C LEU A 95 -1.29 0.72 10.47
N ILE A 96 -0.02 1.02 10.79
CA ILE A 96 0.59 2.32 10.48
C ILE A 96 0.59 2.59 8.96
N PRO A 97 1.16 1.71 8.11
CA PRO A 97 1.06 1.88 6.67
C PRO A 97 -0.40 1.79 6.18
N GLY A 98 -1.23 0.94 6.78
CA GLY A 98 -2.65 0.85 6.45
C GLY A 98 -3.43 2.13 6.70
N ALA A 99 -3.16 2.83 7.80
CA ALA A 99 -3.76 4.12 8.11
C ALA A 99 -3.41 5.19 7.08
N GLY A 100 -2.17 5.19 6.57
CA GLY A 100 -1.75 6.06 5.48
C GLY A 100 -2.56 5.79 4.19
N CYS A 101 -2.71 4.53 3.81
CA CYS A 101 -3.52 4.13 2.66
C CYS A 101 -4.98 4.53 2.82
N PHE A 102 -5.56 4.31 4.00
CA PHE A 102 -6.93 4.69 4.29
C PHE A 102 -7.13 6.20 4.23
N ALA A 103 -6.22 6.99 4.80
CA ALA A 103 -6.27 8.44 4.74
C ALA A 103 -6.24 8.96 3.28
N PHE A 104 -5.39 8.39 2.43
CA PHE A 104 -5.34 8.73 1.00
C PHE A 104 -6.62 8.32 0.25
N ALA A 105 -7.22 7.18 0.60
CA ALA A 105 -8.48 6.77 0.02
C ALA A 105 -9.60 7.76 0.36
N VAL A 106 -9.77 8.10 1.63
CA VAL A 106 -10.77 9.07 2.09
C VAL A 106 -10.55 10.42 1.42
N TRP A 107 -9.31 10.92 1.43
CA TRP A 107 -8.98 12.19 0.80
C TRP A 107 -9.27 12.19 -0.70
N GLY A 108 -8.90 11.13 -1.41
CA GLY A 108 -9.18 10.98 -2.84
C GLY A 108 -10.68 10.99 -3.15
N PHE A 109 -11.51 10.33 -2.34
CA PHE A 109 -12.97 10.37 -2.50
C PHE A 109 -13.55 11.76 -2.21
N VAL A 110 -13.06 12.44 -1.16
CA VAL A 110 -13.47 13.82 -0.86
C VAL A 110 -13.10 14.78 -1.99
N LEU A 111 -11.88 14.69 -2.53
CA LEU A 111 -11.48 15.51 -3.67
C LEU A 111 -12.29 15.18 -4.92
N SER A 112 -12.62 13.90 -5.15
CA SER A 112 -13.42 13.51 -6.30
C SER A 112 -14.82 14.12 -6.30
N SER A 113 -15.40 14.35 -5.13
CA SER A 113 -16.73 14.99 -5.02
C SER A 113 -16.73 16.45 -5.46
N ARG A 114 -15.56 17.09 -5.45
CA ARG A 114 -15.36 18.52 -5.80
C ARG A 114 -14.75 18.68 -7.20
N ALA A 115 -14.32 17.61 -7.84
CA ALA A 115 -13.67 17.65 -9.14
C ALA A 115 -14.70 17.69 -10.29
N PRO A 116 -14.33 18.26 -11.44
CA PRO A 116 -15.15 18.21 -12.63
C PRO A 116 -15.37 16.75 -13.09
N ALA A 117 -16.45 16.54 -13.82
CA ALA A 117 -16.79 15.24 -14.38
C ALA A 117 -15.72 14.73 -15.36
#